data_50ffb7282478bd484f7fa4dbb367be50
#
_entry.id   50ffb7282478bd484f7fa4dbb367be50
#
_cell.length_a   1.000
_cell.length_b   1.000
_cell.length_c   1.000
_cell.angle_alpha   90.00
_cell.angle_beta   90.00
_cell.angle_gamma   90.00
#
_symmetry.space_group_name_H-M   'P 1'
#
loop_
_entity.id
_entity.type
_entity.pdbx_description
1 polymer ?
#
loop_
_entity_poly.entity_id
_entity_poly.type
_entity_poly.pdbx_seq_one_letter_code
_entity_poly.pdbx_strand_id
1 'polypeptide(L)'
;MNKPESIPVRGRPREFCVDHALAQALRVFWTKGYEGASLTDLTEAMGITRPSLYAAFGNKESLFRKALDLYEREKMAYIGQALAQPTARGVAETMLRGALENVAGEGEPHGCMRVIASVACGPAAQSLHDEIVQRTDVAKRAIVERFERGKNEG
;
A
#
# COMPACT_ATOMS: atom_id res chain seq x y z
N MET A 1 -18.56 57.78 16.57
CA MET A 1 -17.94 57.06 15.45
C MET A 1 -17.56 55.67 15.91
N ASN A 2 -18.44 54.70 15.66
CA ASN A 2 -18.19 53.29 16.03
C ASN A 2 -17.46 52.60 14.90
N LYS A 3 -16.30 52.05 15.21
CA LYS A 3 -15.49 51.26 14.31
C LYS A 3 -16.08 49.84 14.28
N PRO A 4 -16.38 49.24 13.11
CA PRO A 4 -16.89 47.89 13.08
C PRO A 4 -15.78 46.91 13.44
N GLU A 5 -16.06 46.08 14.47
CA GLU A 5 -15.21 44.92 14.81
C GLU A 5 -15.20 43.93 13.63
N SER A 6 -14.03 43.68 13.08
CA SER A 6 -13.81 42.65 12.09
C SER A 6 -13.90 41.27 12.75
N ILE A 7 -14.96 40.54 12.43
CA ILE A 7 -15.10 39.12 12.77
C ILE A 7 -13.92 38.34 12.12
N PRO A 8 -13.12 37.57 12.87
CA PRO A 8 -12.07 36.77 12.31
C PRO A 8 -12.70 35.69 11.43
N VAL A 9 -12.44 35.79 10.12
CA VAL A 9 -12.76 34.71 9.16
C VAL A 9 -12.01 33.47 9.60
N ARG A 10 -12.77 32.49 10.13
CA ARG A 10 -12.26 31.14 10.44
C ARG A 10 -11.60 30.62 9.18
N GLY A 11 -10.27 30.53 9.19
CA GLY A 11 -9.49 30.03 8.06
C GLY A 11 -10.04 28.68 7.62
N ARG A 12 -10.24 28.55 6.31
CA ARG A 12 -10.60 27.29 5.63
C ARG A 12 -9.68 26.19 6.19
N PRO A 13 -10.19 25.05 6.67
CA PRO A 13 -9.35 23.95 7.12
C PRO A 13 -8.33 23.64 6.01
N ARG A 14 -7.03 23.56 6.36
CA ARG A 14 -6.02 23.13 5.39
C ARG A 14 -6.49 21.80 4.83
N GLU A 15 -6.86 21.80 3.56
CA GLU A 15 -7.16 20.59 2.81
C GLU A 15 -5.88 19.74 2.86
N PHE A 16 -5.90 18.66 3.66
CA PHE A 16 -4.73 17.77 3.73
C PHE A 16 -4.59 17.07 2.37
N CYS A 17 -3.36 16.86 1.95
CA CYS A 17 -3.10 16.09 0.74
C CYS A 17 -3.44 14.62 1.01
N VAL A 18 -4.51 14.13 0.38
CA VAL A 18 -5.02 12.76 0.53
C VAL A 18 -3.95 11.74 0.16
N ASP A 19 -3.19 12.00 -0.92
CA ASP A 19 -2.13 11.11 -1.38
C ASP A 19 -0.98 11.03 -0.38
N HIS A 20 -0.58 12.15 0.21
CA HIS A 20 0.44 12.16 1.27
C HIS A 20 -0.05 11.41 2.51
N ALA A 21 -1.28 11.64 2.94
CA ALA A 21 -1.86 10.94 4.09
C ALA A 21 -1.94 9.43 3.83
N LEU A 22 -2.32 9.01 2.62
CA LEU A 22 -2.36 7.61 2.21
C LEU A 22 -0.96 6.96 2.22
N ALA A 23 0.06 7.67 1.76
CA ALA A 23 1.45 7.20 1.81
C ALA A 23 1.93 7.00 3.27
N GLN A 24 1.55 7.89 4.20
CA GLN A 24 1.87 7.70 5.62
C GLN A 24 1.12 6.50 6.22
N ALA A 25 -0.17 6.32 5.89
CA ALA A 25 -0.93 5.16 6.32
C ALA A 25 -0.33 3.84 5.79
N LEU A 26 0.13 3.82 4.53
CA LEU A 26 0.84 2.70 3.95
C LEU A 26 2.05 2.30 4.81
N ARG A 27 2.88 3.24 5.22
CA ARG A 27 4.07 2.97 6.05
C ARG A 27 3.69 2.35 7.41
N VAL A 28 2.63 2.84 8.04
CA VAL A 28 2.11 2.29 9.31
C VAL A 28 1.66 0.85 9.12
N PHE A 29 0.85 0.58 8.11
CA PHE A 29 0.36 -0.77 7.82
C PHE A 29 1.49 -1.72 7.41
N TRP A 30 2.46 -1.24 6.65
CA TRP A 30 3.61 -2.04 6.24
C TRP A 30 4.49 -2.45 7.43
N THR A 31 4.63 -1.56 8.43
CA THR A 31 5.43 -1.84 9.63
C THR A 31 4.70 -2.69 10.66
N LYS A 32 3.41 -2.41 10.89
CA LYS A 32 2.63 -2.98 12.01
C LYS A 32 1.62 -4.06 11.59
N GLY A 33 1.39 -4.25 10.31
CA GLY A 33 0.28 -5.06 9.78
C GLY A 33 -1.08 -4.38 10.02
N TYR A 34 -2.15 -5.05 9.56
CA TYR A 34 -3.50 -4.51 9.70
C TYR A 34 -3.96 -4.43 11.17
N GLU A 35 -3.83 -5.52 11.92
CA GLU A 35 -4.28 -5.59 13.31
C GLU A 35 -3.45 -4.69 14.24
N GLY A 36 -2.13 -4.68 14.06
CA GLY A 36 -1.21 -3.90 14.88
C GLY A 36 -1.27 -2.38 14.66
N ALA A 37 -1.83 -1.93 13.55
CA ALA A 37 -2.01 -0.51 13.25
C ALA A 37 -3.27 0.03 13.94
N SER A 38 -3.13 0.82 15.00
CA SER A 38 -4.26 1.48 15.65
C SER A 38 -4.74 2.71 14.87
N LEU A 39 -5.99 3.14 15.11
CA LEU A 39 -6.49 4.40 14.54
C LEU A 39 -5.67 5.62 15.02
N THR A 40 -5.11 5.54 16.21
CA THR A 40 -4.23 6.59 16.76
C THR A 40 -2.93 6.65 15.97
N ASP A 41 -2.25 5.50 15.77
CA ASP A 41 -1.04 5.42 14.95
C ASP A 41 -1.27 6.01 13.55
N LEU A 42 -2.39 5.63 12.93
CA LEU A 42 -2.75 6.09 11.60
C LEU A 42 -2.97 7.60 11.54
N THR A 43 -3.81 8.14 12.44
CA THR A 43 -4.12 9.58 12.43
C THR A 43 -2.92 10.45 12.79
N GLU A 44 -2.05 9.99 13.69
CA GLU A 44 -0.79 10.66 14.01
C GLU A 44 0.17 10.68 12.82
N ALA A 45 0.41 9.53 12.20
CA ALA A 45 1.29 9.43 11.03
C ALA A 45 0.75 10.24 9.83
N MET A 46 -0.56 10.20 9.60
CA MET A 46 -1.22 10.93 8.51
C MET A 46 -1.34 12.44 8.78
N GLY A 47 -1.15 12.90 10.03
CA GLY A 47 -1.32 14.29 10.43
C GLY A 47 -2.76 14.80 10.33
N ILE A 48 -3.75 13.91 10.53
CA ILE A 48 -5.18 14.23 10.39
C ILE A 48 -5.97 13.77 11.63
N THR A 49 -7.20 14.28 11.76
CA THR A 49 -8.12 13.84 12.82
C THR A 49 -8.88 12.57 12.41
N ARG A 50 -9.42 11.83 13.39
CA ARG A 50 -10.29 10.67 13.13
C ARG A 50 -11.49 11.00 12.24
N PRO A 51 -12.25 12.09 12.48
CA PRO A 51 -13.31 12.48 11.56
C PRO A 51 -12.84 12.71 10.12
N SER A 52 -11.66 13.33 9.94
CA SER A 52 -11.06 13.53 8.61
C SER A 52 -10.68 12.22 7.94
N LEU A 53 -10.15 11.24 8.71
CA LEU A 53 -9.85 9.90 8.22
C LEU A 53 -11.13 9.21 7.70
N TYR A 54 -12.20 9.21 8.50
CA TYR A 54 -13.46 8.60 8.10
C TYR A 54 -14.09 9.29 6.89
N ALA A 55 -14.03 10.62 6.83
CA ALA A 55 -14.56 11.38 5.70
C ALA A 55 -13.82 11.09 4.38
N ALA A 56 -12.49 10.94 4.42
CA ALA A 56 -11.68 10.73 3.22
C ALA A 56 -11.56 9.25 2.79
N PHE A 57 -11.52 8.34 3.75
CA PHE A 57 -11.15 6.94 3.49
C PHE A 57 -12.24 5.93 3.91
N GLY A 58 -13.30 6.37 4.59
CA GLY A 58 -14.37 5.52 5.08
C GLY A 58 -14.02 4.89 6.44
N ASN A 59 -13.38 3.73 6.44
CA ASN A 59 -12.97 3.04 7.66
C ASN A 59 -11.53 2.52 7.55
N LYS A 60 -11.01 1.90 8.62
CA LYS A 60 -9.66 1.34 8.65
C LYS A 60 -9.44 0.29 7.56
N GLU A 61 -10.45 -0.51 7.28
CA GLU A 61 -10.41 -1.55 6.26
C GLU A 61 -10.33 -0.97 4.84
N SER A 62 -11.17 0.04 4.53
CA SER A 62 -11.09 0.76 3.25
C SER A 62 -9.77 1.51 3.09
N LEU A 63 -9.25 2.11 4.16
CA LEU A 63 -7.93 2.76 4.16
C LEU A 63 -6.82 1.74 3.89
N PHE A 64 -6.89 0.56 4.51
CA PHE A 64 -5.92 -0.50 4.28
C PHE A 64 -5.92 -0.98 2.81
N ARG A 65 -7.11 -1.21 2.21
CA ARG A 65 -7.21 -1.57 0.78
C ARG A 65 -6.56 -0.53 -0.13
N LYS A 66 -6.83 0.75 0.12
CA LYS A 66 -6.20 1.86 -0.64
C LYS A 66 -4.68 1.89 -0.45
N ALA A 67 -4.19 1.63 0.76
CA ALA A 67 -2.77 1.52 1.04
C ALA A 67 -2.13 0.31 0.35
N LEU A 68 -2.82 -0.83 0.30
CA LEU A 68 -2.38 -2.01 -0.43
C LEU A 68 -2.32 -1.77 -1.95
N ASP A 69 -3.33 -1.10 -2.51
CA ASP A 69 -3.34 -0.70 -3.93
C ASP A 69 -2.18 0.25 -4.26
N LEU A 70 -1.88 1.19 -3.37
CA LEU A 70 -0.73 2.09 -3.51
C LEU A 70 0.59 1.31 -3.46
N TYR A 71 0.75 0.40 -2.52
CA TYR A 71 1.91 -0.48 -2.40
C TYR A 71 2.13 -1.31 -3.66
N GLU A 72 1.09 -1.94 -4.17
CA GLU A 72 1.17 -2.76 -5.38
C GLU A 72 1.57 -1.93 -6.61
N ARG A 73 1.00 -0.75 -6.75
CA ARG A 73 1.31 0.16 -7.87
C ARG A 73 2.75 0.67 -7.83
N GLU A 74 3.27 1.00 -6.65
CA GLU A 74 4.58 1.65 -6.52
C GLU A 74 5.72 0.66 -6.26
N LYS A 75 5.49 -0.32 -5.40
CA LYS A 75 6.55 -1.24 -4.94
C LYS A 75 6.55 -2.58 -5.68
N MET A 76 5.42 -2.98 -6.29
CA MET A 76 5.30 -4.25 -7.00
C MET A 76 5.27 -4.09 -8.53
N ALA A 77 5.43 -2.86 -9.05
CA ALA A 77 5.42 -2.56 -10.48
C ALA A 77 6.48 -3.37 -11.25
N TYR A 78 7.59 -3.72 -10.61
CA TYR A 78 8.65 -4.53 -11.21
C TYR A 78 8.18 -5.93 -11.66
N ILE A 79 7.13 -6.48 -11.05
CA ILE A 79 6.56 -7.78 -11.47
C ILE A 79 5.99 -7.66 -12.89
N GLY A 80 5.21 -6.62 -13.17
CA GLY A 80 4.69 -6.36 -14.51
C GLY A 80 5.81 -6.14 -15.55
N GLN A 81 6.84 -5.38 -15.16
CA GLN A 81 8.01 -5.15 -16.01
C GLN A 81 8.78 -6.45 -16.30
N ALA A 82 8.90 -7.32 -15.28
CA ALA A 82 9.53 -8.62 -15.43
C ALA A 82 8.75 -9.53 -16.40
N LEU A 83 7.43 -9.62 -16.23
CA LEU A 83 6.57 -10.45 -17.08
C LEU A 83 6.57 -10.01 -18.55
N ALA A 84 6.89 -8.74 -18.83
CA ALA A 84 7.03 -8.20 -20.19
C ALA A 84 8.39 -8.51 -20.84
N GLN A 85 9.37 -9.07 -20.11
CA GLN A 85 10.67 -9.40 -20.66
C GLN A 85 10.57 -10.49 -21.74
N PRO A 86 11.36 -10.40 -22.81
CA PRO A 86 11.25 -11.34 -23.95
C PRO A 86 11.71 -12.77 -23.60
N THR A 87 12.61 -12.94 -22.63
CA THR A 87 13.19 -14.24 -22.28
C THR A 87 12.93 -14.61 -20.81
N ALA A 88 12.85 -15.91 -20.51
CA ALA A 88 12.72 -16.42 -19.14
C ALA A 88 13.86 -15.93 -18.22
N ARG A 89 15.09 -15.81 -18.74
CA ARG A 89 16.22 -15.23 -18.03
C ARG A 89 15.96 -13.77 -17.69
N GLY A 90 15.51 -12.95 -18.64
CA GLY A 90 15.17 -11.54 -18.41
C GLY A 90 14.05 -11.37 -17.39
N VAL A 91 13.05 -12.25 -17.39
CA VAL A 91 12.00 -12.29 -16.36
C VAL A 91 12.63 -12.50 -14.98
N ALA A 92 13.48 -13.55 -14.83
CA ALA A 92 14.11 -13.87 -13.56
C ALA A 92 15.02 -12.74 -13.06
N GLU A 93 15.87 -12.19 -13.93
CA GLU A 93 16.79 -11.09 -13.59
C GLU A 93 16.02 -9.82 -13.16
N THR A 94 14.97 -9.44 -13.88
CA THR A 94 14.16 -8.27 -13.56
C THR A 94 13.40 -8.48 -12.23
N MET A 95 12.86 -9.66 -11.99
CA MET A 95 12.19 -9.99 -10.73
C MET A 95 13.15 -9.94 -9.54
N LEU A 96 14.33 -10.55 -9.65
CA LEU A 96 15.31 -10.56 -8.56
C LEU A 96 15.84 -9.17 -8.27
N ARG A 97 16.12 -8.37 -9.30
CA ARG A 97 16.56 -6.98 -9.14
C ARG A 97 15.49 -6.13 -8.46
N GLY A 98 14.25 -6.17 -8.95
CA GLY A 98 13.16 -5.40 -8.35
C GLY A 98 12.83 -5.84 -6.92
N ALA A 99 12.91 -7.13 -6.61
CA ALA A 99 12.74 -7.63 -5.25
C ALA A 99 13.87 -7.13 -4.33
N LEU A 100 15.13 -7.13 -4.81
CA LEU A 100 16.28 -6.63 -4.06
C LEU A 100 16.13 -5.12 -3.77
N GLU A 101 15.81 -4.32 -4.77
CA GLU A 101 15.57 -2.89 -4.62
C GLU A 101 14.45 -2.60 -3.60
N ASN A 102 13.38 -3.40 -3.63
CA ASN A 102 12.26 -3.26 -2.70
C ASN A 102 12.61 -3.61 -1.25
N VAL A 103 13.56 -4.54 -1.04
CA VAL A 103 14.02 -4.95 0.30
C VAL A 103 15.15 -4.08 0.82
N ALA A 104 16.04 -3.61 -0.06
CA ALA A 104 17.23 -2.85 0.30
C ALA A 104 17.00 -1.33 0.33
N GLY A 105 15.80 -0.83 0.01
CA GLY A 105 15.48 0.60 -0.01
C GLY A 105 15.71 1.27 1.35
N GLU A 106 16.57 2.28 1.38
CA GLU A 106 16.81 3.05 2.61
C GLU A 106 15.58 3.87 3.00
N GLY A 107 15.25 3.88 4.29
CA GLY A 107 14.15 4.67 4.83
C GLY A 107 12.74 4.11 4.61
N GLU A 108 12.62 2.95 3.98
CA GLU A 108 11.35 2.23 3.81
C GLU A 108 11.23 1.05 4.80
N PRO A 109 10.02 0.63 5.17
CA PRO A 109 9.85 -0.59 5.96
C PRO A 109 10.38 -1.81 5.20
N HIS A 110 11.02 -2.74 5.90
CA HIS A 110 11.57 -3.94 5.29
C HIS A 110 10.52 -5.04 5.10
N GLY A 111 10.72 -5.87 4.08
CA GLY A 111 9.86 -7.01 3.79
C GLY A 111 8.68 -6.68 2.87
N CYS A 112 7.90 -7.69 2.56
CA CYS A 112 6.72 -7.55 1.68
C CYS A 112 5.47 -7.24 2.50
N MET A 113 4.82 -6.12 2.25
CA MET A 113 3.58 -5.74 2.94
C MET A 113 2.50 -6.82 2.82
N ARG A 114 2.36 -7.49 1.67
CA ARG A 114 1.37 -8.57 1.49
C ARG A 114 1.64 -9.76 2.41
N VAL A 115 2.90 -10.12 2.62
CA VAL A 115 3.27 -11.19 3.54
C VAL A 115 2.98 -10.78 4.98
N ILE A 116 3.42 -9.59 5.38
CA ILE A 116 3.17 -9.07 6.74
C ILE A 116 1.67 -9.00 7.01
N ALA A 117 0.89 -8.48 6.07
CA ALA A 117 -0.55 -8.36 6.20
C ALA A 117 -1.26 -9.73 6.26
N SER A 118 -0.84 -10.71 5.45
CA SER A 118 -1.45 -12.05 5.46
C SER A 118 -1.22 -12.82 6.77
N VAL A 119 -0.08 -12.60 7.43
CA VAL A 119 0.25 -13.25 8.70
C VAL A 119 -0.41 -12.54 9.89
N ALA A 120 -0.60 -11.23 9.80
CA ALA A 120 -1.09 -10.38 10.89
C ALA A 120 -2.61 -10.11 10.83
N CYS A 121 -3.38 -10.87 10.03
CA CYS A 121 -4.84 -10.79 10.00
C CYS A 121 -5.46 -11.79 10.95
N GLY A 122 -6.11 -11.30 12.01
CA GLY A 122 -6.93 -12.11 12.89
C GLY A 122 -8.30 -12.45 12.27
N PRO A 123 -9.13 -13.24 12.99
CA PRO A 123 -10.45 -13.68 12.50
C PRO A 123 -11.38 -12.52 12.08
N ALA A 124 -11.23 -11.35 12.70
CA ALA A 124 -12.03 -10.16 12.39
C ALA A 124 -11.68 -9.54 11.02
N ALA A 125 -10.54 -9.89 10.44
CA ALA A 125 -10.06 -9.37 9.16
C ALA A 125 -10.00 -10.47 8.07
N GLN A 126 -10.80 -11.53 8.20
CA GLN A 126 -10.79 -12.66 7.27
C GLN A 126 -11.00 -12.23 5.81
N SER A 127 -11.89 -11.27 5.55
CA SER A 127 -12.15 -10.76 4.20
C SER A 127 -10.91 -10.12 3.56
N LEU A 128 -10.11 -9.42 4.37
CA LEU A 128 -8.83 -8.84 3.91
C LEU A 128 -7.78 -9.91 3.66
N HIS A 129 -7.72 -10.92 4.53
CA HIS A 129 -6.83 -12.05 4.34
C HIS A 129 -7.12 -12.77 3.02
N ASP A 130 -8.38 -13.12 2.77
CA ASP A 130 -8.80 -13.80 1.55
C ASP A 130 -8.50 -12.97 0.30
N GLU A 131 -8.70 -11.66 0.36
CA GLU A 131 -8.36 -10.74 -0.72
C GLU A 131 -6.85 -10.72 -1.00
N ILE A 132 -6.00 -10.65 0.04
CA ILE A 132 -4.53 -10.68 -0.10
C ILE A 132 -4.06 -12.00 -0.71
N VAL A 133 -4.62 -13.13 -0.26
CA VAL A 133 -4.34 -14.45 -0.81
C VAL A 133 -4.71 -14.50 -2.29
N GLN A 134 -5.91 -14.06 -2.65
CA GLN A 134 -6.37 -14.02 -4.03
C GLN A 134 -5.46 -13.17 -4.93
N ARG A 135 -5.06 -11.96 -4.49
CA ARG A 135 -4.14 -11.08 -5.23
C ARG A 135 -2.78 -11.75 -5.42
N THR A 136 -2.30 -12.46 -4.40
CA THR A 136 -1.03 -13.20 -4.46
C THR A 136 -1.10 -14.37 -5.44
N ASP A 137 -2.19 -15.13 -5.44
CA ASP A 137 -2.38 -16.25 -6.34
C ASP A 137 -2.51 -15.82 -7.81
N VAL A 138 -3.14 -14.68 -8.08
CA VAL A 138 -3.19 -14.09 -9.43
C VAL A 138 -1.78 -13.77 -9.94
N ALA A 139 -0.97 -13.08 -9.13
CA ALA A 139 0.40 -12.74 -9.49
C ALA A 139 1.26 -14.00 -9.69
N LYS A 140 1.15 -15.00 -8.79
CA LYS A 140 1.85 -16.27 -8.88
C LYS A 140 1.51 -17.03 -10.16
N ARG A 141 0.23 -17.13 -10.51
CA ARG A 141 -0.21 -17.78 -11.77
C ARG A 141 0.40 -17.11 -12.99
N ALA A 142 0.36 -15.79 -13.07
CA ALA A 142 0.95 -15.05 -14.20
C ALA A 142 2.46 -15.32 -14.34
N ILE A 143 3.18 -15.42 -13.21
CA ILE A 143 4.61 -15.75 -13.20
C ILE A 143 4.84 -17.18 -13.71
N VAL A 144 4.09 -18.16 -13.19
CA VAL A 144 4.20 -19.56 -13.61
C VAL A 144 3.93 -19.69 -15.11
N GLU A 145 2.82 -19.14 -15.60
CA GLU A 145 2.47 -19.17 -17.03
C GLU A 145 3.54 -18.53 -17.91
N ARG A 146 4.17 -17.45 -17.45
CA ARG A 146 5.25 -16.80 -18.20
C ARG A 146 6.49 -17.70 -18.31
N PHE A 147 6.87 -18.39 -17.23
CA PHE A 147 8.00 -19.33 -17.26
C PHE A 147 7.69 -20.59 -18.06
N GLU A 148 6.46 -21.11 -18.02
CA GLU A 148 6.04 -22.25 -18.84
C GLU A 148 6.11 -21.92 -20.34
N ARG A 149 5.68 -20.71 -20.74
CA ARG A 149 5.88 -20.25 -22.13
C ARG A 149 7.36 -20.21 -22.51
N GLY A 150 8.23 -19.70 -21.63
CA GLY A 150 9.67 -19.63 -21.88
C GLY A 150 10.34 -20.99 -22.07
N LYS A 151 9.81 -22.08 -21.49
CA LYS A 151 10.29 -23.44 -21.75
C LYS A 151 9.97 -23.92 -23.16
N ASN A 152 8.88 -23.45 -23.74
CA ASN A 152 8.42 -23.85 -25.06
C ASN A 152 9.05 -23.00 -26.18
N GLU A 153 9.62 -21.87 -25.82
CA GLU A 153 10.28 -20.94 -26.77
C GLU A 153 11.78 -21.25 -26.96
N GLY A 154 12.33 -22.23 -26.20
CA GLY A 154 13.72 -22.71 -26.30
C GLY A 154 14.66 -22.00 -25.37
#